data_a04509aaf5060a950ce75e4425f06eb4
#
_entry.id   a04509aaf5060a950ce75e4425f06eb4
#
_cell.length_a   1.000
_cell.length_b   1.000
_cell.length_c   1.000
_cell.angle_alpha   90.00
_cell.angle_beta   90.00
_cell.angle_gamma   90.00
#
_symmetry.space_group_name_H-M   'P 1'
#
loop_
_entity.id
_entity.type
_entity.pdbx_description
1 polymer ?
#
loop_
_entity_poly.entity_id
_entity_poly.type
_entity_poly.pdbx_seq_one_letter_code
_entity_poly.pdbx_strand_id
1 'polypeptide(L)'
;CGECPGLCEVGLAAVRGADTVYPTAGGVYQYGSEKEYPVDLSHFNIKGRVFGAVGAPECSAEATAFHVKMETEIGRRNPIKLKLPVVLPAMAKLAWSEYFGGAAMAGVLAVIGEGAIDKDPGLVCENAKVKECQLLKDMIGAFRKYDHGYGQIILQVNCDDDLRGVAEYGLTECGATAIEF
;
A
#
# COMPACT_ATOMS: atom_id res chain seq x y z
N CYS A 1 16.99 8.85 -1.79
CA CYS A 1 16.97 9.42 -0.45
C CYS A 1 17.42 10.88 -0.55
N GLY A 2 16.55 11.84 -0.38
CA GLY A 2 16.87 13.25 -0.54
C GLY A 2 17.61 13.85 0.65
N GLU A 3 17.15 13.61 1.84
CA GLU A 3 17.74 14.19 3.04
C GLU A 3 17.97 13.12 4.10
N CYS A 4 19.23 12.71 4.25
CA CYS A 4 19.59 11.72 5.25
C CYS A 4 20.08 12.41 6.52
N PRO A 5 19.44 12.20 7.68
CA PRO A 5 19.88 12.81 8.95
C PRO A 5 21.19 12.21 9.51
N GLY A 6 21.97 11.53 8.71
CA GLY A 6 23.24 10.93 9.09
C GLY A 6 23.17 9.52 9.70
N LEU A 7 21.99 9.04 10.03
CA LEU A 7 21.73 7.71 10.57
C LEU A 7 20.78 6.94 9.65
N CYS A 8 21.05 6.97 8.36
CA CYS A 8 20.27 6.25 7.39
C CYS A 8 20.49 4.75 7.54
N GLU A 9 19.41 4.02 7.65
CA GLU A 9 19.34 2.57 7.73
C GLU A 9 20.14 1.88 6.63
N VAL A 10 19.95 2.31 5.37
CA VAL A 10 20.69 1.78 4.22
C VAL A 10 22.18 2.08 4.30
N GLY A 11 22.55 3.29 4.72
CA GLY A 11 23.94 3.68 4.91
C GLY A 11 24.61 2.91 6.04
N LEU A 12 23.92 2.71 7.16
CA LEU A 12 24.44 1.91 8.27
C LEU A 12 24.59 0.44 7.87
N ALA A 13 23.66 -0.13 7.15
CA ALA A 13 23.76 -1.50 6.64
C ALA A 13 24.93 -1.68 5.67
N ALA A 14 25.20 -0.67 4.82
CA ALA A 14 26.34 -0.70 3.89
C ALA A 14 27.70 -0.63 4.61
N VAL A 15 27.79 0.14 5.70
CA VAL A 15 29.04 0.35 6.43
C VAL A 15 29.30 -0.73 7.48
N ARG A 16 28.28 -1.16 8.20
CA ARG A 16 28.40 -2.06 9.34
C ARG A 16 27.99 -3.51 9.04
N GLY A 17 27.37 -3.74 7.91
CA GLY A 17 26.77 -5.01 7.53
C GLY A 17 25.28 -5.11 7.94
N ALA A 18 24.51 -5.79 7.10
CA ALA A 18 23.07 -5.94 7.30
C ALA A 18 22.70 -6.61 8.64
N ASP A 19 23.47 -7.59 9.06
CA ASP A 19 23.25 -8.32 10.31
C ASP A 19 23.39 -7.45 11.57
N THR A 20 24.15 -6.35 11.46
CA THR A 20 24.31 -5.41 12.57
C THR A 20 23.14 -4.46 12.67
N VAL A 21 22.55 -4.07 11.52
CA VAL A 21 21.43 -3.16 11.44
C VAL A 21 20.10 -3.90 11.47
N TYR A 22 20.07 -5.11 10.88
CA TYR A 22 18.88 -5.97 10.81
C TYR A 22 19.20 -7.36 11.38
N PRO A 23 19.35 -7.50 12.68
CA PRO A 23 19.61 -8.81 13.27
C PRO A 23 18.44 -9.75 12.98
N THR A 24 18.75 -10.93 12.45
CA THR A 24 17.75 -11.92 12.01
C THR A 24 16.96 -12.56 13.13
N ALA A 25 17.48 -12.54 14.35
CA ALA A 25 16.84 -13.12 15.52
C ALA A 25 16.39 -12.01 16.48
N GLY A 26 15.11 -11.71 16.48
CA GLY A 26 14.48 -10.85 17.46
C GLY A 26 14.59 -9.35 17.25
N GLY A 27 15.30 -8.89 16.25
CA GLY A 27 15.23 -7.53 15.76
C GLY A 27 15.49 -6.38 16.75
N VAL A 28 16.22 -6.65 17.84
CA VAL A 28 16.43 -5.68 18.93
C VAL A 28 17.20 -4.44 18.46
N TYR A 29 18.02 -4.58 17.42
CA TYR A 29 18.86 -3.52 16.90
C TYR A 29 18.43 -3.05 15.50
N GLN A 30 17.16 -3.09 15.22
CA GLN A 30 16.63 -2.49 13.99
C GLN A 30 16.68 -0.97 14.07
N TYR A 31 16.70 -0.33 12.91
CA TYR A 31 16.61 1.12 12.83
C TYR A 31 15.39 1.64 13.61
N GLY A 32 15.64 2.59 14.51
CA GLY A 32 14.61 3.11 15.41
C GLY A 32 14.37 2.31 16.68
N SER A 33 15.05 1.16 16.89
CA SER A 33 14.96 0.38 18.14
C SER A 33 15.57 1.07 19.34
N GLU A 34 16.36 2.12 19.10
CA GLU A 34 16.93 2.99 20.15
C GLU A 34 15.88 3.91 20.81
N LYS A 35 14.71 4.00 20.19
CA LYS A 35 13.59 4.78 20.72
C LYS A 35 12.66 3.86 21.51
N GLU A 36 12.41 4.23 22.74
CA GLU A 36 11.34 3.61 23.51
C GLU A 36 9.99 4.14 23.02
N TYR A 37 9.18 3.26 22.50
CA TYR A 37 7.80 3.58 22.11
C TYR A 37 6.86 3.08 23.20
N PRO A 38 5.88 3.88 23.63
CA PRO A 38 4.91 3.46 24.65
C PRO A 38 4.06 2.27 24.18
N VAL A 39 3.89 2.14 22.87
CA VAL A 39 3.20 1.04 22.22
C VAL A 39 3.90 0.73 20.89
N ASP A 40 4.21 -0.53 20.66
CA ASP A 40 4.74 -1.04 19.39
C ASP A 40 4.00 -2.32 18.97
N LEU A 41 4.42 -2.93 17.87
CA LEU A 41 3.76 -4.14 17.35
C LEU A 41 3.83 -5.34 18.31
N SER A 42 4.79 -5.37 19.24
CA SER A 42 4.90 -6.44 20.23
C SER A 42 3.77 -6.44 21.24
N HIS A 43 3.08 -5.32 21.42
CA HIS A 43 1.94 -5.16 22.31
C HIS A 43 0.62 -5.66 21.71
N PHE A 44 0.61 -6.01 20.42
CA PHE A 44 -0.57 -6.50 19.73
C PHE A 44 -0.49 -8.01 19.53
N ASN A 45 -1.64 -8.64 19.64
CA ASN A 45 -1.77 -10.06 19.34
C ASN A 45 -3.10 -10.33 18.64
N ILE A 46 -3.10 -11.31 17.76
CA ILE A 46 -4.32 -11.78 17.11
C ILE A 46 -5.01 -12.73 18.11
N LYS A 47 -6.17 -12.31 18.59
CA LYS A 47 -7.03 -13.19 19.38
C LYS A 47 -7.65 -14.24 18.47
N GLY A 48 -7.15 -15.44 18.55
CA GLY A 48 -7.66 -16.59 17.82
C GLY A 48 -7.71 -17.83 18.70
N ARG A 49 -8.42 -18.84 18.23
CA ARG A 49 -8.36 -20.18 18.80
C ARG A 49 -7.47 -21.04 17.91
N VAL A 50 -6.49 -21.69 18.49
CA VAL A 50 -5.62 -22.63 17.77
C VAL A 50 -6.35 -23.97 17.61
N PHE A 51 -7.13 -24.35 18.65
CA PHE A 51 -7.96 -25.55 18.65
C PHE A 51 -9.42 -25.19 18.90
N GLY A 52 -10.33 -25.92 18.31
CA GLY A 52 -11.76 -25.72 18.50
C GLY A 52 -12.26 -24.39 17.96
N ALA A 53 -11.78 -23.95 16.80
CA ALA A 53 -12.31 -22.79 16.12
C ALA A 53 -13.79 -23.02 15.76
N VAL A 54 -14.66 -22.09 16.13
CA VAL A 54 -16.09 -22.18 15.83
C VAL A 54 -16.27 -22.12 14.32
N GLY A 55 -16.92 -23.16 13.79
CA GLY A 55 -17.24 -23.24 12.36
C GLY A 55 -16.18 -23.88 11.48
N ALA A 56 -15.07 -24.37 12.06
CA ALA A 56 -14.08 -25.17 11.33
C ALA A 56 -13.97 -26.58 11.91
N PRO A 57 -13.88 -27.64 11.11
CA PRO A 57 -13.62 -28.99 11.56
C PRO A 57 -12.22 -29.06 12.20
N GLU A 58 -12.13 -29.60 13.41
CA GLU A 58 -10.90 -29.53 14.23
C GLU A 58 -9.72 -30.30 13.66
N CYS A 59 -9.94 -31.35 12.91
CA CYS A 59 -8.90 -32.29 12.49
C CYS A 59 -9.14 -32.85 11.11
N SER A 60 -9.71 -32.11 10.19
CA SER A 60 -10.03 -32.73 8.94
C SER A 60 -9.21 -32.20 7.77
N ALA A 61 -8.93 -33.11 6.84
CA ALA A 61 -8.48 -32.76 5.51
C ALA A 61 -9.44 -31.81 4.78
N GLU A 62 -10.63 -31.59 5.35
CA GLU A 62 -11.65 -30.66 4.86
C GLU A 62 -11.42 -29.21 5.27
N ALA A 63 -10.59 -28.95 6.31
CA ALA A 63 -10.16 -27.61 6.71
C ALA A 63 -9.12 -27.07 5.71
N THR A 64 -9.60 -26.69 4.54
CA THR A 64 -8.76 -26.13 3.47
C THR A 64 -8.89 -24.62 3.39
N ALA A 65 -7.98 -23.98 2.67
CA ALA A 65 -8.03 -22.55 2.40
C ALA A 65 -9.37 -22.11 1.73
N PHE A 66 -10.05 -23.01 1.04
CA PHE A 66 -11.34 -22.74 0.42
C PHE A 66 -12.47 -22.52 1.41
N HIS A 67 -12.33 -22.98 2.65
CA HIS A 67 -13.31 -22.78 3.72
C HIS A 67 -13.09 -21.48 4.50
N VAL A 68 -12.00 -20.76 4.22
CA VAL A 68 -11.72 -19.48 4.86
C VAL A 68 -12.42 -18.38 4.07
N LYS A 69 -13.33 -17.66 4.74
CA LYS A 69 -13.92 -16.46 4.17
C LYS A 69 -12.90 -15.31 4.21
N MET A 70 -12.32 -15.01 3.07
CA MET A 70 -11.30 -13.95 2.92
C MET A 70 -11.89 -12.62 2.45
N GLU A 71 -13.14 -12.62 1.96
CA GLU A 71 -13.80 -11.38 1.57
C GLU A 71 -13.96 -10.46 2.77
N THR A 72 -13.62 -9.20 2.58
CA THR A 72 -13.73 -8.16 3.61
C THR A 72 -14.14 -6.83 2.99
N GLU A 73 -14.51 -5.89 3.84
CA GLU A 73 -14.87 -4.54 3.46
C GLU A 73 -14.09 -3.53 4.29
N ILE A 74 -13.61 -2.47 3.64
CA ILE A 74 -12.94 -1.36 4.30
C ILE A 74 -13.75 -0.09 4.08
N GLY A 75 -14.01 0.63 5.17
CA GLY A 75 -14.80 1.85 5.15
C GLY A 75 -16.23 1.63 5.63
N ARG A 76 -16.87 2.73 6.03
CA ARG A 76 -18.18 2.69 6.67
C ARG A 76 -19.32 3.22 5.79
N ARG A 77 -19.07 4.30 5.04
CA ARG A 77 -20.11 4.93 4.21
C ARG A 77 -20.09 4.43 2.79
N ASN A 78 -18.90 4.35 2.21
CA ASN A 78 -18.66 3.81 0.87
C ASN A 78 -17.62 2.68 1.00
N PRO A 79 -18.03 1.50 1.44
CA PRO A 79 -17.08 0.44 1.70
C PRO A 79 -16.43 -0.06 0.41
N ILE A 80 -15.12 -0.22 0.47
CA ILE A 80 -14.36 -0.90 -0.56
C ILE A 80 -14.44 -2.40 -0.28
N LYS A 81 -14.97 -3.15 -1.20
CA LYS A 81 -15.05 -4.61 -1.11
C LYS A 81 -13.76 -5.24 -1.60
N LEU A 82 -13.22 -6.18 -0.87
CA LEU A 82 -12.01 -6.91 -1.21
C LEU A 82 -12.28 -8.40 -1.28
N LYS A 83 -11.73 -9.08 -2.28
CA LYS A 83 -11.71 -10.55 -2.31
C LYS A 83 -10.71 -11.13 -1.33
N LEU A 84 -9.62 -10.40 -1.10
CA LEU A 84 -8.55 -10.76 -0.17
C LEU A 84 -8.19 -9.53 0.66
N PRO A 85 -7.92 -9.66 1.96
CA PRO A 85 -7.48 -8.57 2.82
C PRO A 85 -6.00 -8.22 2.56
N VAL A 86 -5.69 -7.85 1.33
CA VAL A 86 -4.33 -7.56 0.86
C VAL A 86 -4.28 -6.16 0.29
N VAL A 87 -3.24 -5.44 0.65
CA VAL A 87 -2.90 -4.13 0.08
C VAL A 87 -1.56 -4.26 -0.63
N LEU A 88 -1.53 -3.95 -1.91
CA LEU A 88 -0.29 -3.89 -2.67
C LEU A 88 0.36 -2.52 -2.47
N PRO A 89 1.63 -2.47 -2.04
CA PRO A 89 2.29 -1.22 -1.67
C PRO A 89 2.58 -0.33 -2.89
N ALA A 90 2.92 0.92 -2.62
CA ALA A 90 3.23 1.96 -3.59
C ALA A 90 4.59 1.77 -4.28
N MET A 91 4.84 0.60 -4.86
CA MET A 91 6.15 0.19 -5.40
C MET A 91 6.16 -0.07 -6.91
N ALA A 92 5.07 0.17 -7.61
CA ALA A 92 4.98 -0.04 -9.05
C ALA A 92 5.80 1.01 -9.81
N LYS A 93 7.04 0.70 -10.13
CA LYS A 93 7.93 1.56 -10.93
C LYS A 93 8.01 1.15 -12.39
N LEU A 94 8.08 -0.16 -12.63
CA LEU A 94 8.11 -0.80 -13.93
C LEU A 94 6.92 -1.74 -14.04
N ALA A 95 6.42 -1.96 -15.25
CA ALA A 95 5.28 -2.83 -15.51
C ALA A 95 4.04 -2.48 -14.63
N TRP A 96 3.83 -1.18 -14.39
CA TRP A 96 2.73 -0.71 -13.55
C TRP A 96 1.36 -1.07 -14.14
N SER A 97 1.24 -1.21 -15.45
CA SER A 97 0.01 -1.60 -16.12
C SER A 97 -0.42 -3.02 -15.73
N GLU A 98 0.54 -3.95 -15.71
CA GLU A 98 0.34 -5.34 -15.31
C GLU A 98 0.09 -5.44 -13.80
N TYR A 99 0.80 -4.64 -13.02
CA TYR A 99 0.66 -4.60 -11.56
C TYR A 99 -0.73 -4.14 -11.15
N PHE A 100 -1.21 -3.01 -11.68
CA PHE A 100 -2.53 -2.49 -11.36
C PHE A 100 -3.65 -3.30 -11.99
N GLY A 101 -3.47 -3.79 -13.23
CA GLY A 101 -4.40 -4.70 -13.85
C GLY A 101 -4.54 -6.02 -13.08
N GLY A 102 -3.43 -6.60 -12.65
CA GLY A 102 -3.41 -7.81 -11.81
C GLY A 102 -4.08 -7.60 -10.45
N ALA A 103 -3.87 -6.44 -9.82
CA ALA A 103 -4.54 -6.07 -8.57
C ALA A 103 -6.08 -6.01 -8.74
N ALA A 104 -6.53 -5.38 -9.82
CA ALA A 104 -7.96 -5.32 -10.14
C ALA A 104 -8.54 -6.71 -10.35
N MET A 105 -7.88 -7.56 -11.13
CA MET A 105 -8.31 -8.96 -11.37
C MET A 105 -8.35 -9.77 -10.08
N ALA A 106 -7.38 -9.56 -9.17
CA ALA A 106 -7.35 -10.22 -7.87
C ALA A 106 -8.37 -9.65 -6.87
N GLY A 107 -8.93 -8.48 -7.13
CA GLY A 107 -9.87 -7.81 -6.24
C GLY A 107 -9.25 -7.31 -4.93
N VAL A 108 -8.03 -6.79 -5.00
CA VAL A 108 -7.26 -6.27 -3.86
C VAL A 108 -7.02 -4.77 -3.98
N LEU A 109 -6.52 -4.15 -2.92
CA LEU A 109 -6.08 -2.75 -2.97
C LEU A 109 -4.71 -2.64 -3.65
N ALA A 110 -4.55 -1.58 -4.44
CA ALA A 110 -3.26 -1.19 -4.99
C ALA A 110 -3.02 0.30 -4.78
N VAL A 111 -1.79 0.69 -4.49
CA VAL A 111 -1.43 2.07 -4.18
C VAL A 111 -0.52 2.62 -5.26
N ILE A 112 -0.90 3.78 -5.82
CA ILE A 112 -0.02 4.61 -6.64
C ILE A 112 0.79 5.47 -5.67
N GLY A 113 2.13 5.36 -5.72
CA GLY A 113 3.00 6.06 -4.78
C GLY A 113 3.05 7.56 -4.98
N GLU A 114 3.39 8.25 -3.91
CA GLU A 114 3.69 9.67 -3.91
C GLU A 114 4.77 10.02 -4.94
N GLY A 115 4.70 11.19 -5.52
CA GLY A 115 5.62 11.62 -6.58
C GLY A 115 5.50 10.83 -7.89
N ALA A 116 4.46 10.01 -8.07
CA ALA A 116 4.22 9.31 -9.33
C ALA A 116 4.04 10.31 -10.48
N ILE A 117 3.41 11.44 -10.22
CA ILE A 117 3.17 12.50 -11.21
C ILE A 117 4.48 13.09 -11.75
N ASP A 118 5.54 13.17 -10.96
CA ASP A 118 6.82 13.75 -11.35
C ASP A 118 7.59 12.89 -12.36
N LYS A 119 7.09 11.69 -12.62
CA LYS A 119 7.62 10.78 -13.65
C LYS A 119 6.93 10.94 -14.98
N ASP A 120 5.89 11.77 -15.05
CA ASP A 120 5.21 12.06 -16.30
C ASP A 120 5.98 13.12 -17.10
N PRO A 121 6.54 12.79 -18.26
CA PRO A 121 7.23 13.78 -19.10
C PRO A 121 6.29 14.85 -19.67
N GLY A 122 4.98 14.58 -19.64
CA GLY A 122 3.92 15.47 -20.10
C GLY A 122 3.19 16.21 -18.97
N LEU A 123 3.74 16.20 -17.75
CA LEU A 123 3.12 16.89 -16.62
C LEU A 123 2.96 18.39 -16.90
N VAL A 124 1.73 18.87 -16.82
CA VAL A 124 1.41 20.30 -16.94
C VAL A 124 0.97 20.84 -15.58
N CYS A 125 1.61 21.92 -15.16
CA CYS A 125 1.24 22.65 -13.96
C CYS A 125 0.94 24.12 -14.30
N GLU A 126 -0.10 24.67 -13.69
CA GLU A 126 -0.44 26.09 -13.74
C GLU A 126 -0.59 26.64 -12.33
N ASN A 127 0.03 27.77 -12.04
CA ASN A 127 0.03 28.38 -10.71
C ASN A 127 0.42 27.36 -9.59
N ALA A 128 1.44 26.57 -9.86
CA ALA A 128 1.93 25.49 -8.99
C ALA A 128 0.90 24.37 -8.72
N LYS A 129 -0.21 24.29 -9.46
CA LYS A 129 -1.19 23.23 -9.37
C LYS A 129 -1.13 22.33 -10.60
N VAL A 130 -1.33 21.04 -10.38
CA VAL A 130 -1.43 20.05 -11.47
C VAL A 130 -2.65 20.33 -12.31
N LYS A 131 -2.46 20.41 -13.61
CA LYS A 131 -3.51 20.58 -14.61
C LYS A 131 -3.66 19.36 -15.48
N GLU A 132 -2.57 18.73 -15.85
CA GLU A 132 -2.59 17.52 -16.64
C GLU A 132 -1.45 16.58 -16.27
N CYS A 133 -1.80 15.31 -16.07
CA CYS A 133 -0.87 14.21 -15.84
C CYS A 133 -1.45 12.97 -16.52
N GLN A 134 -0.95 12.65 -17.71
CA GLN A 134 -1.43 11.51 -18.48
C GLN A 134 -1.03 10.20 -17.82
N LEU A 135 0.17 10.13 -17.23
CA LEU A 135 0.63 8.94 -16.55
C LEU A 135 -0.30 8.51 -15.40
N LEU A 136 -0.80 9.46 -14.61
CA LEU A 136 -1.74 9.17 -13.53
C LEU A 136 -3.07 8.63 -14.07
N LYS A 137 -3.58 9.20 -15.14
CA LYS A 137 -4.79 8.70 -15.84
C LYS A 137 -4.59 7.28 -16.33
N ASP A 138 -3.44 7.01 -16.94
CA ASP A 138 -3.11 5.69 -17.47
C ASP A 138 -2.96 4.63 -16.37
N MET A 139 -2.33 4.97 -15.25
CA MET A 139 -2.20 4.09 -14.09
C MET A 139 -3.56 3.71 -13.50
N ILE A 140 -4.43 4.70 -13.30
CA ILE A 140 -5.80 4.46 -12.81
C ILE A 140 -6.61 3.68 -13.86
N GLY A 141 -6.46 4.03 -15.13
CA GLY A 141 -7.09 3.34 -16.25
C GLY A 141 -6.71 1.87 -16.35
N ALA A 142 -5.46 1.52 -16.07
CA ALA A 142 -4.99 0.14 -16.07
C ALA A 142 -5.72 -0.73 -15.03
N PHE A 143 -5.99 -0.17 -13.85
CA PHE A 143 -6.82 -0.82 -12.85
C PHE A 143 -8.28 -0.93 -13.32
N ARG A 144 -8.85 0.19 -13.77
CA ARG A 144 -10.27 0.26 -14.18
C ARG A 144 -10.62 -0.68 -15.32
N LYS A 145 -9.68 -0.98 -16.19
CA LYS A 145 -9.87 -1.91 -17.31
C LYS A 145 -10.31 -3.32 -16.86
N TYR A 146 -9.90 -3.73 -15.67
CA TYR A 146 -10.20 -5.06 -15.12
C TYR A 146 -11.02 -5.00 -13.82
N ASP A 147 -11.55 -3.83 -13.48
CA ASP A 147 -12.39 -3.64 -12.31
C ASP A 147 -13.70 -4.44 -12.45
N HIS A 148 -14.00 -5.19 -11.44
CA HIS A 148 -15.22 -6.02 -11.36
C HIS A 148 -15.96 -5.83 -10.03
N GLY A 149 -15.79 -4.69 -9.40
CA GLY A 149 -16.47 -4.30 -8.16
C GLY A 149 -15.77 -4.77 -6.88
N TYR A 150 -14.56 -5.32 -7.01
CA TYR A 150 -13.69 -5.66 -5.87
C TYR A 150 -12.33 -5.00 -6.04
N GLY A 151 -11.73 -4.67 -4.90
CA GLY A 151 -10.47 -3.94 -4.90
C GLY A 151 -10.66 -2.45 -5.17
N GLN A 152 -9.59 -1.72 -5.10
CA GLN A 152 -9.56 -0.30 -5.44
C GLN A 152 -8.13 0.15 -5.70
N ILE A 153 -8.00 1.18 -6.51
CA ILE A 153 -6.76 1.90 -6.67
C ILE A 153 -6.77 3.14 -5.79
N ILE A 154 -5.72 3.31 -5.02
CA ILE A 154 -5.53 4.39 -4.05
C ILE A 154 -4.39 5.26 -4.54
N LEU A 155 -4.55 6.56 -4.46
CA LEU A 155 -3.49 7.52 -4.72
C LEU A 155 -2.88 7.97 -3.39
N GLN A 156 -1.61 7.64 -3.20
CA GLN A 156 -0.83 8.13 -2.07
C GLN A 156 -0.29 9.52 -2.39
N VAL A 157 -0.41 10.43 -1.44
CA VAL A 157 0.04 11.81 -1.56
C VAL A 157 0.77 12.23 -0.29
N ASN A 158 1.77 13.07 -0.43
CA ASN A 158 2.44 13.76 0.66
C ASN A 158 1.99 15.23 0.75
N CYS A 159 2.53 15.98 1.69
CA CYS A 159 2.18 17.39 1.88
C CYS A 159 2.46 18.24 0.63
N ASP A 160 3.53 17.97 -0.11
CA ASP A 160 3.88 18.73 -1.32
C ASP A 160 2.92 18.38 -2.45
N ASP A 161 2.55 17.12 -2.60
CA ASP A 161 1.53 16.68 -3.55
C ASP A 161 0.18 17.33 -3.26
N ASP A 162 -0.21 17.44 -1.99
CA ASP A 162 -1.46 18.10 -1.60
C ASP A 162 -1.42 19.60 -1.93
N LEU A 163 -0.32 20.27 -1.63
CA LEU A 163 -0.12 21.68 -2.01
C LEU A 163 -0.20 21.89 -3.53
N ARG A 164 0.23 20.93 -4.32
CA ARG A 164 0.14 20.92 -5.78
C ARG A 164 -1.25 20.53 -6.30
N GLY A 165 -2.18 20.15 -5.41
CA GLY A 165 -3.54 19.75 -5.78
C GLY A 165 -3.63 18.37 -6.43
N VAL A 166 -2.65 17.49 -6.16
CA VAL A 166 -2.61 16.13 -6.76
C VAL A 166 -3.80 15.30 -6.30
N ALA A 167 -4.16 15.38 -5.02
CA ALA A 167 -5.31 14.66 -4.47
C ALA A 167 -6.61 15.08 -5.18
N GLU A 168 -6.84 16.40 -5.31
CA GLU A 168 -8.01 16.93 -6.00
C GLU A 168 -8.04 16.50 -7.46
N TYR A 169 -6.93 16.66 -8.18
CA TYR A 169 -6.80 16.24 -9.58
C TYR A 169 -7.06 14.74 -9.75
N GLY A 170 -6.49 13.90 -8.88
CA GLY A 170 -6.70 12.47 -8.89
C GLY A 170 -8.16 12.07 -8.72
N LEU A 171 -8.87 12.75 -7.82
CA LEU A 171 -10.29 12.47 -7.54
C LEU A 171 -11.21 12.99 -8.65
N THR A 172 -10.98 14.21 -9.16
CA THR A 172 -11.89 14.86 -10.11
C THR A 172 -11.63 14.49 -11.57
N GLU A 173 -10.36 14.39 -11.96
CA GLU A 173 -9.97 14.25 -13.37
C GLU A 173 -9.51 12.83 -13.72
N CYS A 174 -8.96 12.08 -12.75
CA CYS A 174 -8.41 10.75 -13.03
C CYS A 174 -9.33 9.61 -12.57
N GLY A 175 -10.35 9.90 -11.76
CA GLY A 175 -11.27 8.89 -11.25
C GLY A 175 -10.71 8.05 -10.10
N ALA A 176 -9.73 8.56 -9.36
CA ALA A 176 -9.36 7.99 -8.07
C ALA A 176 -10.55 8.08 -7.11
N THR A 177 -10.71 7.10 -6.24
CA THR A 177 -11.83 7.07 -5.27
C THR A 177 -11.35 7.03 -3.83
N ALA A 178 -10.07 6.87 -3.62
CA ALA A 178 -9.44 6.87 -2.30
C ALA A 178 -8.07 7.53 -2.36
N ILE A 179 -7.73 8.22 -1.28
CA ILE A 179 -6.45 8.89 -1.06
C ILE A 179 -5.83 8.32 0.21
N GLU A 180 -4.54 8.13 0.18
CA GLU A 180 -3.70 7.77 1.33
C GLU A 180 -2.76 8.94 1.64
N PHE A 181 -2.68 9.32 2.90
CA PHE A 181 -1.75 10.31 3.44
C PHE A 181 -0.71 9.68 4.34
#